data_c7b413d9c10d0a77891b69f73b6ea299
#
_entry.id   c7b413d9c10d0a77891b69f73b6ea299
#
_cell.length_a   1.000
_cell.length_b   1.000
_cell.length_c   1.000
_cell.angle_alpha   90.00
_cell.angle_beta   90.00
_cell.angle_gamma   90.00
#
_symmetry.space_group_name_H-M   'P 1'
#
loop_
_entity.id
_entity.type
_entity.pdbx_description
1 polymer ?
#
loop_
_entity_poly.entity_id
_entity_poly.type
_entity_poly.pdbx_seq_one_letter_code
_entity_poly.pdbx_strand_id
1 'polypeptide(L)'
;MKKLVLFDLDGVIVDTKQVHYEALNDAISNYDPKYIITEQEHVSRYDGLKTRTKLTMLSEEKGLPYSAHQQIYDQKQETTIQRFSQLPQNDEMREIFSTLRGEGYIVGCCTNCIRRTALVALAKVGVIEYLDVIMTNDDVKNPKPHPEMYWKAMSMMGCLPEETLIIEDSPQGLAAAVRSRADVVRVKNSGDVSLEKIYTKLKTTKTIMNKWHDEKMNIVIPMAGAGSRFEKVGYTFPKPLIDVNGKPMIQVVAEMLGFDANFIYIVQKSHREKYNLDTLLNLITPNCKIVEVDGLTEGAACTVLLAQEHIDNDAPLILSNSDQYIDWNSTEFMYQMNEKDFDGGIVCFPATHPKWSFAKTDENGLISEVAEKNPISDQATAGIYYWKKGSDFVRYTKQMIEKDIRVNNEFYVCPVYNEAIQDGQRVFNFQIEADKMWGLGTPEDLTHYLEHYK
;
A
#
# COMPACT_ATOMS: atom_id res chain seq x y z
N MET A 1 -5.26 -17.51 5.19
CA MET A 1 -4.76 -18.67 4.40
C MET A 1 -4.49 -18.20 2.99
N LYS A 2 -3.39 -18.61 2.34
CA LYS A 2 -3.10 -18.22 0.95
C LYS A 2 -4.18 -18.73 0.01
N LYS A 3 -4.60 -17.90 -0.94
CA LYS A 3 -5.64 -18.20 -1.93
C LYS A 3 -5.15 -18.00 -3.36
N LEU A 4 -4.23 -17.05 -3.59
CA LEU A 4 -3.73 -16.63 -4.90
C LEU A 4 -2.23 -16.88 -5.03
N VAL A 5 -1.82 -17.48 -6.13
CA VAL A 5 -0.42 -17.71 -6.49
C VAL A 5 -0.15 -17.04 -7.84
N LEU A 6 0.72 -16.02 -7.84
CA LEU A 6 1.09 -15.25 -9.02
C LEU A 6 2.51 -15.60 -9.45
N PHE A 7 2.69 -15.86 -10.70
CA PHE A 7 3.97 -16.21 -11.31
C PHE A 7 4.43 -15.08 -12.26
N ASP A 8 5.71 -14.74 -12.23
CA ASP A 8 6.28 -14.04 -13.40
C ASP A 8 6.37 -14.99 -14.60
N LEU A 9 6.56 -14.45 -15.78
CA LEU A 9 6.71 -15.23 -17.01
C LEU A 9 8.19 -15.55 -17.28
N ASP A 10 9.00 -14.49 -17.45
CA ASP A 10 10.37 -14.58 -17.96
C ASP A 10 11.34 -15.00 -16.84
N GLY A 11 11.88 -16.20 -16.91
CA GLY A 11 12.76 -16.77 -15.89
C GLY A 11 12.03 -17.50 -14.76
N VAL A 12 10.68 -17.53 -14.80
CA VAL A 12 9.85 -18.26 -13.83
C VAL A 12 9.03 -19.35 -14.51
N ILE A 13 8.13 -19.01 -15.43
CA ILE A 13 7.35 -19.98 -16.21
C ILE A 13 8.17 -20.53 -17.37
N VAL A 14 8.99 -19.69 -17.98
CA VAL A 14 9.83 -20.02 -19.14
C VAL A 14 11.11 -19.18 -19.16
N ASP A 15 12.22 -19.79 -19.51
CA ASP A 15 13.51 -19.07 -19.69
C ASP A 15 13.57 -18.42 -21.06
N THR A 16 13.31 -17.12 -21.10
CA THR A 16 13.23 -16.35 -22.35
C THR A 16 14.32 -15.28 -22.49
N LYS A 17 15.25 -15.17 -21.52
CA LYS A 17 16.32 -14.15 -21.54
C LYS A 17 17.14 -14.23 -22.82
N GLN A 18 17.54 -15.43 -23.21
CA GLN A 18 18.29 -15.67 -24.45
C GLN A 18 17.47 -15.30 -25.68
N VAL A 19 16.17 -15.66 -25.71
CA VAL A 19 15.28 -15.34 -26.83
C VAL A 19 15.13 -13.83 -27.00
N HIS A 20 14.98 -13.09 -25.91
CA HIS A 20 14.87 -11.62 -25.94
C HIS A 20 16.17 -10.94 -26.38
N TYR A 21 17.32 -11.47 -25.99
CA TYR A 21 18.64 -11.01 -26.41
C TYR A 21 18.83 -11.22 -27.92
N GLU A 22 18.61 -12.43 -28.39
CA GLU A 22 18.77 -12.78 -29.81
C GLU A 22 17.78 -12.02 -30.69
N ALA A 23 16.50 -11.94 -30.30
CA ALA A 23 15.49 -11.20 -31.06
C ALA A 23 15.82 -9.70 -31.19
N LEU A 24 16.42 -9.10 -30.16
CA LEU A 24 16.87 -7.71 -30.23
C LEU A 24 18.06 -7.56 -31.16
N ASN A 25 19.05 -8.44 -31.08
CA ASN A 25 20.22 -8.39 -31.97
C ASN A 25 19.89 -8.72 -33.41
N ASP A 26 18.95 -9.62 -33.69
CA ASP A 26 18.44 -9.85 -35.04
C ASP A 26 17.83 -8.56 -35.64
N ALA A 27 16.99 -7.86 -34.85
CA ALA A 27 16.37 -6.63 -35.28
C ALA A 27 17.40 -5.49 -35.49
N ILE A 28 18.40 -5.40 -34.61
CA ILE A 28 19.51 -4.44 -34.74
C ILE A 28 20.37 -4.78 -35.96
N SER A 29 20.72 -6.04 -36.15
CA SER A 29 21.55 -6.50 -37.28
C SER A 29 20.89 -6.25 -38.63
N ASN A 30 19.57 -6.40 -38.71
CA ASN A 30 18.80 -6.10 -39.91
C ASN A 30 18.75 -4.59 -40.25
N TYR A 31 18.95 -3.74 -39.25
CA TYR A 31 19.09 -2.29 -39.47
C TYR A 31 20.53 -1.92 -39.80
N ASP A 32 21.47 -2.22 -38.89
CA ASP A 32 22.92 -2.01 -39.10
C ASP A 32 23.70 -2.83 -38.05
N PRO A 33 24.49 -3.85 -38.50
CA PRO A 33 25.23 -4.75 -37.60
C PRO A 33 26.22 -4.08 -36.63
N LYS A 34 26.65 -2.84 -36.91
CA LYS A 34 27.61 -2.13 -36.04
C LYS A 34 27.05 -1.81 -34.64
N TYR A 35 25.71 -1.87 -34.46
CA TYR A 35 25.06 -1.59 -33.20
C TYR A 35 24.74 -2.84 -32.38
N ILE A 36 25.12 -4.03 -32.83
CA ILE A 36 24.92 -5.31 -32.09
C ILE A 36 25.47 -5.19 -30.69
N ILE A 37 24.70 -5.76 -29.76
CA ILE A 37 25.05 -5.88 -28.34
C ILE A 37 25.71 -7.24 -28.14
N THR A 38 26.92 -7.28 -27.59
CA THR A 38 27.58 -8.55 -27.21
C THR A 38 26.89 -9.19 -26.01
N GLU A 39 27.04 -10.49 -25.83
CA GLU A 39 26.45 -11.19 -24.69
C GLU A 39 26.96 -10.63 -23.35
N GLN A 40 28.24 -10.28 -23.29
CA GLN A 40 28.85 -9.66 -22.09
C GLN A 40 28.24 -8.28 -21.81
N GLU A 41 28.04 -7.43 -22.83
CA GLU A 41 27.34 -6.15 -22.68
C GLU A 41 25.89 -6.36 -22.25
N HIS A 42 25.20 -7.36 -22.83
CA HIS A 42 23.82 -7.66 -22.49
C HIS A 42 23.67 -7.98 -21.00
N VAL A 43 24.44 -8.96 -20.51
CA VAL A 43 24.36 -9.38 -19.10
C VAL A 43 24.75 -8.27 -18.11
N SER A 44 25.78 -7.47 -18.45
CA SER A 44 26.29 -6.45 -17.54
C SER A 44 25.48 -5.14 -17.51
N ARG A 45 24.75 -4.80 -18.60
CA ARG A 45 24.19 -3.44 -18.77
C ARG A 45 22.75 -3.41 -19.27
N TYR A 46 22.32 -4.38 -20.06
CA TYR A 46 21.03 -4.35 -20.74
C TYR A 46 20.00 -5.35 -20.18
N ASP A 47 20.42 -6.36 -19.41
CA ASP A 47 19.50 -7.36 -18.89
C ASP A 47 18.45 -6.73 -17.97
N GLY A 48 17.20 -7.22 -18.06
CA GLY A 48 16.07 -6.70 -17.30
C GLY A 48 15.53 -5.32 -17.72
N LEU A 49 16.20 -4.60 -18.66
CA LEU A 49 15.73 -3.30 -19.13
C LEU A 49 14.68 -3.43 -20.25
N LYS A 50 13.78 -2.45 -20.32
CA LYS A 50 12.81 -2.34 -21.42
C LYS A 50 13.53 -2.13 -22.77
N THR A 51 12.98 -2.69 -23.85
CA THR A 51 13.54 -2.52 -25.20
C THR A 51 13.75 -1.05 -25.58
N ARG A 52 12.80 -0.17 -25.25
CA ARG A 52 12.94 1.27 -25.53
C ARG A 52 14.12 1.90 -24.80
N THR A 53 14.32 1.54 -23.53
CA THR A 53 15.49 2.00 -22.73
C THR A 53 16.79 1.51 -23.34
N LYS A 54 16.87 0.23 -23.75
CA LYS A 54 18.05 -0.34 -24.44
C LYS A 54 18.37 0.43 -25.71
N LEU A 55 17.37 0.77 -26.52
CA LEU A 55 17.56 1.54 -27.73
C LEU A 55 18.04 2.97 -27.48
N THR A 56 17.51 3.63 -26.43
CA THR A 56 18.01 4.95 -26.01
C THR A 56 19.49 4.88 -25.60
N MET A 57 19.88 3.90 -24.79
CA MET A 57 21.29 3.69 -24.43
C MET A 57 22.18 3.45 -25.65
N LEU A 58 21.71 2.66 -26.63
CA LEU A 58 22.45 2.45 -27.87
C LEU A 58 22.60 3.75 -28.68
N SER A 59 21.63 4.65 -28.65
CA SER A 59 21.74 5.96 -29.29
C SER A 59 22.78 6.84 -28.61
N GLU A 60 22.76 6.87 -27.28
CA GLU A 60 23.69 7.68 -26.47
C GLU A 60 25.14 7.14 -26.52
N GLU A 61 25.33 5.82 -26.55
CA GLU A 61 26.63 5.18 -26.43
C GLU A 61 27.26 4.79 -27.75
N LYS A 62 26.46 4.28 -28.70
CA LYS A 62 26.93 3.79 -30.01
C LYS A 62 26.47 4.63 -31.17
N GLY A 63 25.65 5.69 -30.95
CA GLY A 63 25.18 6.59 -31.99
C GLY A 63 24.07 6.00 -32.85
N LEU A 64 23.25 5.07 -32.35
CA LEU A 64 22.07 4.55 -33.04
C LEU A 64 21.09 5.71 -33.32
N PRO A 65 20.67 5.95 -34.59
CA PRO A 65 19.70 7.01 -34.87
C PRO A 65 18.37 6.78 -34.13
N TYR A 66 17.84 7.82 -33.46
CA TYR A 66 16.53 7.76 -32.79
C TYR A 66 15.39 7.40 -33.79
N SER A 67 15.51 7.78 -35.06
CA SER A 67 14.54 7.41 -36.09
C SER A 67 14.44 5.89 -36.35
N ALA A 68 15.47 5.12 -35.99
CA ALA A 68 15.48 3.66 -36.13
C ALA A 68 14.75 2.92 -35.01
N HIS A 69 14.48 3.59 -33.85
CA HIS A 69 13.96 2.95 -32.66
C HIS A 69 12.64 2.21 -32.90
N GLN A 70 11.69 2.83 -33.61
CA GLN A 70 10.39 2.21 -33.84
C GLN A 70 10.49 0.97 -34.73
N GLN A 71 11.27 1.06 -35.82
CA GLN A 71 11.50 -0.07 -36.71
C GLN A 71 12.16 -1.25 -36.02
N ILE A 72 13.22 -1.01 -35.25
CA ILE A 72 13.91 -2.07 -34.47
C ILE A 72 12.99 -2.65 -33.40
N TYR A 73 12.21 -1.80 -32.71
CA TYR A 73 11.25 -2.24 -31.73
C TYR A 73 10.22 -3.19 -32.32
N ASP A 74 9.57 -2.80 -33.39
CA ASP A 74 8.51 -3.59 -34.04
C ASP A 74 9.05 -4.93 -34.57
N GLN A 75 10.20 -4.91 -35.25
CA GLN A 75 10.85 -6.11 -35.72
C GLN A 75 11.27 -7.05 -34.59
N LYS A 76 11.82 -6.50 -33.49
CA LYS A 76 12.12 -7.29 -32.29
C LYS A 76 10.89 -7.97 -31.72
N GLN A 77 9.73 -7.29 -31.66
CA GLN A 77 8.50 -7.89 -31.15
C GLN A 77 8.04 -9.05 -32.05
N GLU A 78 8.05 -8.89 -33.34
CA GLU A 78 7.68 -9.96 -34.27
C GLU A 78 8.62 -11.16 -34.20
N THR A 79 9.94 -10.93 -34.18
CA THR A 79 10.94 -12.00 -33.99
C THR A 79 10.75 -12.72 -32.67
N THR A 80 10.46 -12.01 -31.60
CA THR A 80 10.17 -12.61 -30.28
C THR A 80 8.96 -13.53 -30.35
N ILE A 81 7.86 -13.09 -31.00
CA ILE A 81 6.64 -13.90 -31.15
C ILE A 81 6.92 -15.16 -31.98
N GLN A 82 7.67 -15.05 -33.08
CA GLN A 82 8.06 -16.19 -33.90
C GLN A 82 8.86 -17.21 -33.10
N ARG A 83 9.85 -16.77 -32.32
CA ARG A 83 10.65 -17.65 -31.47
C ARG A 83 9.80 -18.28 -30.35
N PHE A 84 8.91 -17.52 -29.72
CA PHE A 84 8.00 -18.04 -28.69
C PHE A 84 7.00 -19.06 -29.27
N SER A 85 6.61 -18.92 -30.54
CA SER A 85 5.74 -19.92 -31.20
C SER A 85 6.40 -21.29 -31.37
N GLN A 86 7.71 -21.37 -31.20
CA GLN A 86 8.52 -22.60 -31.29
C GLN A 86 8.90 -23.17 -29.92
N LEU A 87 8.50 -22.53 -28.80
CA LEU A 87 8.76 -23.04 -27.45
C LEU A 87 8.15 -24.45 -27.26
N PRO A 88 8.87 -25.36 -26.61
CA PRO A 88 8.31 -26.66 -26.24
C PRO A 88 7.28 -26.50 -25.13
N GLN A 89 6.42 -27.48 -24.98
CA GLN A 89 5.62 -27.62 -23.76
C GLN A 89 6.52 -27.85 -22.55
N ASN A 90 6.10 -27.34 -21.40
CA ASN A 90 6.76 -27.54 -20.11
C ASN A 90 5.85 -28.38 -19.19
N ASP A 91 6.08 -29.69 -19.20
CA ASP A 91 5.23 -30.62 -18.47
C ASP A 91 5.37 -30.45 -16.94
N GLU A 92 6.56 -30.07 -16.43
CA GLU A 92 6.76 -29.78 -15.01
C GLU A 92 5.94 -28.56 -14.56
N MET A 93 5.96 -27.49 -15.35
CA MET A 93 5.18 -26.30 -15.04
C MET A 93 3.69 -26.56 -15.14
N ARG A 94 3.25 -27.38 -16.12
CA ARG A 94 1.85 -27.82 -16.23
C ARG A 94 1.41 -28.62 -15.00
N GLU A 95 2.24 -29.52 -14.51
CA GLU A 95 1.98 -30.28 -13.29
C GLU A 95 1.84 -29.36 -12.07
N ILE A 96 2.75 -28.38 -11.91
CA ILE A 96 2.68 -27.38 -10.83
C ILE A 96 1.35 -26.62 -10.88
N PHE A 97 0.98 -26.07 -12.04
CA PHE A 97 -0.26 -25.30 -12.17
C PHE A 97 -1.51 -26.15 -11.99
N SER A 98 -1.56 -27.36 -12.58
CA SER A 98 -2.70 -28.27 -12.43
C SER A 98 -2.90 -28.71 -10.97
N THR A 99 -1.80 -28.96 -10.26
CA THR A 99 -1.81 -29.32 -8.84
C THR A 99 -2.36 -28.18 -7.98
N LEU A 100 -1.83 -26.96 -8.14
CA LEU A 100 -2.31 -25.81 -7.40
C LEU A 100 -3.80 -25.53 -7.65
N ARG A 101 -4.24 -25.63 -8.90
CA ARG A 101 -5.66 -25.50 -9.27
C ARG A 101 -6.51 -26.62 -8.65
N GLY A 102 -6.04 -27.86 -8.67
CA GLY A 102 -6.72 -29.00 -8.06
C GLY A 102 -6.90 -28.87 -6.56
N GLU A 103 -5.99 -28.16 -5.90
CA GLU A 103 -6.04 -27.84 -4.47
C GLU A 103 -6.87 -26.59 -4.15
N GLY A 104 -7.44 -25.92 -5.17
CA GLY A 104 -8.34 -24.78 -5.01
C GLY A 104 -7.65 -23.42 -4.95
N TYR A 105 -6.35 -23.33 -5.29
CA TYR A 105 -5.68 -22.03 -5.43
C TYR A 105 -6.10 -21.34 -6.73
N ILE A 106 -6.24 -20.03 -6.67
CA ILE A 106 -6.32 -19.15 -7.84
C ILE A 106 -4.90 -18.97 -8.36
N VAL A 107 -4.70 -19.12 -9.66
CA VAL A 107 -3.36 -19.06 -10.28
C VAL A 107 -3.33 -17.96 -11.33
N GLY A 108 -2.28 -17.13 -11.34
CA GLY A 108 -2.14 -16.05 -12.30
C GLY A 108 -0.71 -15.83 -12.78
N CYS A 109 -0.60 -15.08 -13.88
CA CYS A 109 0.68 -14.62 -14.43
C CYS A 109 0.75 -13.09 -14.45
N CYS A 110 1.87 -12.52 -14.00
CA CYS A 110 2.13 -11.09 -13.99
C CYS A 110 3.49 -10.78 -14.64
N THR A 111 3.52 -10.16 -15.82
CA THR A 111 4.76 -9.99 -16.61
C THR A 111 4.92 -8.60 -17.20
N ASN A 112 6.18 -8.13 -17.33
CA ASN A 112 6.51 -6.93 -18.11
C ASN A 112 6.47 -7.13 -19.63
N CYS A 113 6.20 -8.34 -20.13
CA CYS A 113 5.95 -8.59 -21.53
C CYS A 113 4.65 -7.91 -22.00
N ILE A 114 4.57 -7.55 -23.29
CA ILE A 114 3.31 -7.14 -23.91
C ILE A 114 2.34 -8.31 -24.01
N ARG A 115 1.05 -8.04 -23.98
CA ARG A 115 -0.02 -9.06 -23.93
C ARG A 115 0.10 -10.10 -25.05
N ARG A 116 0.33 -9.66 -26.30
CA ARG A 116 0.45 -10.56 -27.45
C ARG A 116 1.57 -11.59 -27.26
N THR A 117 2.74 -11.13 -26.80
CA THR A 117 3.91 -12.01 -26.55
C THR A 117 3.66 -12.96 -25.39
N ALA A 118 3.10 -12.46 -24.28
CA ALA A 118 2.80 -13.28 -23.10
C ALA A 118 1.80 -14.42 -23.42
N LEU A 119 0.72 -14.12 -24.15
CA LEU A 119 -0.27 -15.13 -24.52
C LEU A 119 0.31 -16.23 -25.40
N VAL A 120 1.18 -15.89 -26.38
CA VAL A 120 1.84 -16.89 -27.22
C VAL A 120 2.75 -17.79 -26.39
N ALA A 121 3.56 -17.23 -25.48
CA ALA A 121 4.43 -18.01 -24.61
C ALA A 121 3.63 -18.96 -23.72
N LEU A 122 2.62 -18.46 -23.00
CA LEU A 122 1.79 -19.22 -22.07
C LEU A 122 1.03 -20.36 -22.78
N ALA A 123 0.52 -20.11 -23.98
CA ALA A 123 -0.15 -21.12 -24.78
C ALA A 123 0.82 -22.22 -25.26
N LYS A 124 2.04 -21.84 -25.69
CA LYS A 124 3.05 -22.80 -26.16
C LYS A 124 3.65 -23.64 -25.05
N VAL A 125 3.90 -23.04 -23.91
CA VAL A 125 4.33 -23.77 -22.70
C VAL A 125 3.23 -24.68 -22.16
N GLY A 126 1.96 -24.45 -22.55
CA GLY A 126 0.81 -25.29 -22.23
C GLY A 126 0.21 -25.03 -20.86
N VAL A 127 0.33 -23.79 -20.33
CA VAL A 127 -0.17 -23.44 -18.98
C VAL A 127 -1.32 -22.43 -19.00
N ILE A 128 -1.67 -21.87 -20.14
CA ILE A 128 -2.67 -20.80 -20.26
C ILE A 128 -4.05 -21.21 -19.72
N GLU A 129 -4.43 -22.47 -19.87
CA GLU A 129 -5.72 -23.02 -19.43
C GLU A 129 -5.86 -23.10 -17.90
N TYR A 130 -4.75 -23.02 -17.16
CA TYR A 130 -4.72 -23.05 -15.70
C TYR A 130 -4.77 -21.67 -15.06
N LEU A 131 -4.69 -20.59 -15.86
CA LEU A 131 -4.58 -19.22 -15.36
C LEU A 131 -5.95 -18.55 -15.24
N ASP A 132 -6.25 -18.03 -14.05
CA ASP A 132 -7.45 -17.25 -13.76
C ASP A 132 -7.25 -15.77 -14.11
N VAL A 133 -5.99 -15.27 -14.03
CA VAL A 133 -5.64 -13.90 -14.33
C VAL A 133 -4.30 -13.81 -15.05
N ILE A 134 -4.23 -12.93 -16.05
CA ILE A 134 -2.99 -12.61 -16.78
C ILE A 134 -2.86 -11.09 -16.82
N MET A 135 -1.83 -10.56 -16.13
CA MET A 135 -1.44 -9.15 -16.11
C MET A 135 -0.17 -8.95 -16.92
N THR A 136 -0.19 -7.99 -17.81
CA THR A 136 0.90 -7.70 -18.73
C THR A 136 1.28 -6.22 -18.66
N ASN A 137 2.35 -5.82 -19.35
CA ASN A 137 2.74 -4.41 -19.42
C ASN A 137 1.64 -3.50 -20.01
N ASP A 138 0.74 -4.06 -20.84
CA ASP A 138 -0.33 -3.30 -21.48
C ASP A 138 -1.50 -2.99 -20.53
N ASP A 139 -1.56 -3.67 -19.41
CA ASP A 139 -2.65 -3.55 -18.43
C ASP A 139 -2.36 -2.53 -17.32
N VAL A 140 -1.14 -1.98 -17.26
CA VAL A 140 -0.68 -1.11 -16.17
C VAL A 140 -0.06 0.18 -16.69
N LYS A 141 -0.19 1.25 -15.93
CA LYS A 141 0.52 2.50 -16.18
C LYS A 141 1.99 2.40 -15.77
N ASN A 142 2.22 1.77 -14.62
CA ASN A 142 3.52 1.64 -14.00
C ASN A 142 3.90 0.15 -13.91
N PRO A 143 4.69 -0.39 -14.89
CA PRO A 143 5.15 -1.77 -14.84
C PRO A 143 6.22 -1.98 -13.76
N LYS A 144 6.61 -3.26 -13.51
CA LYS A 144 7.67 -3.60 -12.57
C LYS A 144 8.93 -2.73 -12.82
N PRO A 145 9.54 -2.14 -11.80
CA PRO A 145 9.48 -2.47 -10.36
C PRO A 145 8.35 -1.83 -9.56
N HIS A 146 7.36 -1.20 -10.18
CA HIS A 146 6.17 -0.73 -9.49
C HIS A 146 5.22 -1.91 -9.21
N PRO A 147 4.55 -1.98 -8.05
CA PRO A 147 3.71 -3.10 -7.67
C PRO A 147 2.33 -3.15 -8.35
N GLU A 148 1.97 -2.17 -9.19
CA GLU A 148 0.64 -1.97 -9.76
C GLU A 148 0.03 -3.25 -10.39
N MET A 149 0.82 -4.03 -11.14
CA MET A 149 0.27 -5.22 -11.78
C MET A 149 -0.10 -6.32 -10.77
N TYR A 150 0.63 -6.44 -9.66
CA TYR A 150 0.30 -7.37 -8.61
C TYR A 150 -0.96 -6.92 -7.85
N TRP A 151 -1.07 -5.63 -7.52
CA TRP A 151 -2.26 -5.07 -6.91
C TRP A 151 -3.51 -5.27 -7.77
N LYS A 152 -3.40 -5.03 -9.08
CA LYS A 152 -4.52 -5.27 -10.02
C LYS A 152 -4.92 -6.74 -10.09
N ALA A 153 -3.94 -7.66 -10.16
CA ALA A 153 -4.22 -9.08 -10.14
C ALA A 153 -4.95 -9.50 -8.86
N MET A 154 -4.47 -9.05 -7.70
CA MET A 154 -5.11 -9.30 -6.40
C MET A 154 -6.53 -8.74 -6.34
N SER A 155 -6.72 -7.49 -6.75
CA SER A 155 -8.02 -6.82 -6.78
C SER A 155 -9.03 -7.56 -7.68
N MET A 156 -8.60 -7.94 -8.89
CA MET A 156 -9.47 -8.69 -9.82
C MET A 156 -9.90 -10.05 -9.26
N MET A 157 -9.04 -10.69 -8.48
CA MET A 157 -9.31 -12.00 -7.87
C MET A 157 -9.95 -11.90 -6.48
N GLY A 158 -10.17 -10.71 -5.96
CA GLY A 158 -10.71 -10.50 -4.61
C GLY A 158 -9.81 -11.02 -3.50
N CYS A 159 -8.48 -11.00 -3.70
CA CYS A 159 -7.49 -11.51 -2.75
C CYS A 159 -6.66 -10.38 -2.15
N LEU A 160 -6.34 -10.50 -0.88
CA LEU A 160 -5.48 -9.57 -0.15
C LEU A 160 -3.99 -9.92 -0.35
N PRO A 161 -3.05 -8.99 -0.12
CA PRO A 161 -1.61 -9.27 -0.19
C PRO A 161 -1.19 -10.45 0.70
N GLU A 162 -1.70 -10.54 1.92
CA GLU A 162 -1.42 -11.64 2.85
C GLU A 162 -2.01 -12.99 2.40
N GLU A 163 -2.98 -12.98 1.50
CA GLU A 163 -3.56 -14.19 0.88
C GLU A 163 -2.86 -14.56 -0.43
N THR A 164 -1.86 -13.78 -0.84
CA THR A 164 -1.17 -13.93 -2.12
C THR A 164 0.27 -14.40 -1.92
N LEU A 165 0.72 -15.26 -2.82
CA LEU A 165 2.11 -15.66 -2.97
C LEU A 165 2.58 -15.30 -4.38
N ILE A 166 3.76 -14.68 -4.50
CA ILE A 166 4.36 -14.30 -5.78
C ILE A 166 5.64 -15.09 -6.00
N ILE A 167 5.82 -15.66 -7.19
CA ILE A 167 7.05 -16.34 -7.60
C ILE A 167 7.79 -15.47 -8.62
N GLU A 168 9.04 -15.11 -8.32
CA GLU A 168 9.83 -14.15 -9.07
C GLU A 168 11.33 -14.48 -9.09
N ASP A 169 12.01 -14.11 -10.19
CA ASP A 169 13.47 -14.32 -10.37
C ASP A 169 14.26 -13.00 -10.47
N SER A 170 13.66 -11.97 -11.05
CA SER A 170 14.35 -10.74 -11.45
C SER A 170 14.42 -9.69 -10.32
N PRO A 171 15.48 -8.86 -10.25
CA PRO A 171 15.56 -7.79 -9.26
C PRO A 171 14.40 -6.80 -9.33
N GLN A 172 13.93 -6.46 -10.55
CA GLN A 172 12.81 -5.52 -10.74
C GLN A 172 11.48 -6.14 -10.31
N GLY A 173 11.25 -7.41 -10.65
CA GLY A 173 10.06 -8.13 -10.25
C GLY A 173 10.02 -8.38 -8.74
N LEU A 174 11.15 -8.73 -8.13
CA LEU A 174 11.28 -8.87 -6.68
C LEU A 174 10.99 -7.55 -5.96
N ALA A 175 11.49 -6.41 -6.48
CA ALA A 175 11.18 -5.10 -5.91
C ALA A 175 9.67 -4.79 -5.99
N ALA A 176 9.01 -5.12 -7.11
CA ALA A 176 7.58 -4.97 -7.26
C ALA A 176 6.80 -5.90 -6.31
N ALA A 177 7.22 -7.18 -6.22
CA ALA A 177 6.58 -8.17 -5.36
C ALA A 177 6.68 -7.80 -3.87
N VAL A 178 7.86 -7.37 -3.40
CA VAL A 178 8.05 -6.90 -2.02
C VAL A 178 7.20 -5.66 -1.74
N ARG A 179 7.15 -4.71 -2.67
CA ARG A 179 6.31 -3.50 -2.53
C ARG A 179 4.82 -3.80 -2.57
N SER A 180 4.39 -4.90 -3.20
CA SER A 180 2.99 -5.32 -3.21
C SER A 180 2.50 -5.86 -1.87
N ARG A 181 3.40 -6.17 -0.94
CA ARG A 181 3.17 -6.75 0.38
C ARG A 181 2.73 -8.22 0.37
N ALA A 182 2.67 -8.86 -0.77
CA ALA A 182 2.48 -10.30 -0.84
C ALA A 182 3.74 -11.05 -0.36
N ASP A 183 3.57 -12.30 0.02
CA ASP A 183 4.70 -13.19 0.27
C ASP A 183 5.41 -13.52 -1.06
N VAL A 184 6.73 -13.70 -1.01
CA VAL A 184 7.55 -13.90 -2.21
C VAL A 184 8.37 -15.19 -2.09
N VAL A 185 8.34 -16.00 -3.15
CA VAL A 185 9.29 -17.07 -3.42
C VAL A 185 10.26 -16.58 -4.48
N ARG A 186 11.51 -16.39 -4.10
CA ARG A 186 12.56 -16.09 -5.05
C ARG A 186 13.09 -17.36 -5.68
N VAL A 187 13.14 -17.38 -7.01
CA VAL A 187 13.74 -18.44 -7.82
C VAL A 187 14.90 -17.88 -8.64
N LYS A 188 15.76 -18.76 -9.16
CA LYS A 188 16.91 -18.37 -10.00
C LYS A 188 16.56 -18.37 -11.49
N ASN A 189 15.74 -19.32 -11.91
CA ASN A 189 15.26 -19.54 -13.27
C ASN A 189 14.06 -20.50 -13.23
N SER A 190 13.47 -20.83 -14.38
CA SER A 190 12.28 -21.70 -14.47
C SER A 190 12.53 -23.11 -13.89
N GLY A 191 13.72 -23.68 -14.04
CA GLY A 191 14.09 -24.99 -13.47
C GLY A 191 14.25 -24.98 -11.93
N ASP A 192 14.23 -23.83 -11.30
CA ASP A 192 14.28 -23.66 -9.83
C ASP A 192 12.90 -23.57 -9.19
N VAL A 193 11.81 -23.53 -9.99
CA VAL A 193 10.43 -23.51 -9.54
C VAL A 193 10.00 -24.95 -9.19
N SER A 194 9.51 -25.15 -7.96
CA SER A 194 9.01 -26.45 -7.53
C SER A 194 7.86 -26.32 -6.55
N LEU A 195 6.97 -27.32 -6.52
CA LEU A 195 5.88 -27.39 -5.54
C LEU A 195 6.42 -27.37 -4.10
N GLU A 196 7.57 -27.98 -3.82
CA GLU A 196 8.18 -27.96 -2.50
C GLU A 196 8.47 -26.53 -2.02
N LYS A 197 9.10 -25.71 -2.87
CA LYS A 197 9.38 -24.30 -2.55
C LYS A 197 8.10 -23.49 -2.36
N ILE A 198 7.13 -23.71 -3.22
CA ILE A 198 5.83 -23.05 -3.16
C ILE A 198 5.13 -23.43 -1.85
N TYR A 199 5.01 -24.73 -1.53
CA TYR A 199 4.36 -25.20 -0.32
C TYR A 199 5.07 -24.77 0.97
N THR A 200 6.39 -24.64 0.98
CA THR A 200 7.12 -24.12 2.13
C THR A 200 6.59 -22.72 2.52
N LYS A 201 6.22 -21.89 1.54
CA LYS A 201 5.64 -20.56 1.78
C LYS A 201 4.13 -20.59 1.96
N LEU A 202 3.40 -21.45 1.24
CA LEU A 202 1.95 -21.58 1.40
C LEU A 202 1.55 -22.08 2.81
N LYS A 203 2.36 -22.96 3.40
CA LYS A 203 2.15 -23.52 4.75
C LYS A 203 2.63 -22.62 5.88
N THR A 204 3.45 -21.62 5.58
CA THR A 204 3.91 -20.66 6.59
C THR A 204 2.76 -19.72 6.93
N THR A 205 1.95 -20.08 7.90
CA THR A 205 0.99 -19.17 8.53
C THR A 205 1.83 -18.18 9.35
N LYS A 206 2.31 -17.13 8.73
CA LYS A 206 2.84 -15.99 9.48
C LYS A 206 1.64 -15.22 10.02
N THR A 207 1.32 -15.43 11.29
CA THR A 207 0.68 -14.41 12.13
C THR A 207 1.74 -13.33 12.45
N ILE A 208 2.30 -12.73 11.43
CA ILE A 208 2.96 -11.44 11.55
C ILE A 208 1.96 -10.49 10.90
N MET A 209 1.32 -9.64 11.69
CA MET A 209 0.68 -8.45 11.16
C MET A 209 1.76 -7.73 10.38
N ASN A 210 1.79 -7.91 9.06
CA ASN A 210 2.73 -7.23 8.19
C ASN A 210 2.33 -5.75 8.23
N LYS A 211 3.09 -4.97 8.99
CA LYS A 211 2.91 -3.52 9.02
C LYS A 211 3.06 -2.99 7.59
N TRP A 212 2.16 -2.12 7.19
CA TRP A 212 2.36 -1.37 5.95
C TRP A 212 3.60 -0.49 6.09
N HIS A 213 4.58 -0.68 5.21
CA HIS A 213 5.82 0.11 5.24
C HIS A 213 5.81 1.18 4.16
N ASP A 214 5.99 2.41 4.53
CA ASP A 214 6.19 3.52 3.62
C ASP A 214 7.09 4.57 4.31
N GLU A 215 8.34 4.65 3.86
CA GLU A 215 9.35 5.57 4.41
C GLU A 215 8.98 7.06 4.25
N LYS A 216 8.06 7.38 3.33
CA LYS A 216 7.62 8.76 3.10
C LYS A 216 6.38 9.11 3.90
N MET A 217 5.53 8.12 4.22
CA MET A 217 4.27 8.35 4.93
C MET A 217 4.51 8.95 6.30
N ASN A 218 3.74 9.97 6.64
CA ASN A 218 3.69 10.55 7.97
C ASN A 218 2.44 10.09 8.71
N ILE A 219 2.60 9.76 9.99
CA ILE A 219 1.50 9.42 10.90
C ILE A 219 1.52 10.41 12.05
N VAL A 220 0.49 11.23 12.16
CA VAL A 220 0.37 12.21 13.25
C VAL A 220 -0.64 11.74 14.28
N ILE A 221 -0.21 11.70 15.54
CA ILE A 221 -1.04 11.36 16.68
C ILE A 221 -1.06 12.56 17.63
N PRO A 222 -2.10 13.41 17.60
CA PRO A 222 -2.28 14.48 18.58
C PRO A 222 -2.69 13.89 19.91
N MET A 223 -1.82 14.00 20.92
CA MET A 223 -2.05 13.47 22.27
C MET A 223 -1.90 14.55 23.38
N ALA A 224 -2.12 15.81 22.98
CA ALA A 224 -1.97 16.97 23.87
C ALA A 224 -3.25 17.38 24.60
N GLY A 225 -4.32 16.60 24.50
CA GLY A 225 -5.60 16.89 25.18
C GLY A 225 -5.50 16.84 26.71
N ALA A 226 -6.33 17.63 27.40
CA ALA A 226 -6.30 17.79 28.85
C ALA A 226 -6.60 16.50 29.66
N GLY A 227 -7.29 15.50 29.08
CA GLY A 227 -7.57 14.24 29.76
C GLY A 227 -8.46 14.36 31.01
N SER A 228 -9.15 15.46 31.20
CA SER A 228 -9.85 15.85 32.44
C SER A 228 -10.91 14.85 32.96
N ARG A 229 -11.45 14.00 32.08
CA ARG A 229 -12.42 12.96 32.45
C ARG A 229 -11.78 11.88 33.31
N PHE A 230 -10.56 11.46 32.97
CA PHE A 230 -9.79 10.46 33.74
C PHE A 230 -9.27 11.03 35.06
N GLU A 231 -8.80 12.29 35.04
CA GLU A 231 -8.35 12.98 36.26
C GLU A 231 -9.46 13.06 37.31
N LYS A 232 -10.70 13.37 36.89
CA LYS A 232 -11.88 13.46 37.79
C LYS A 232 -12.21 12.15 38.51
N VAL A 233 -11.85 10.99 37.96
CA VAL A 233 -12.07 9.67 38.59
C VAL A 233 -10.81 9.08 39.21
N GLY A 234 -9.76 9.90 39.38
CA GLY A 234 -8.58 9.54 40.17
C GLY A 234 -7.40 8.94 39.42
N TYR A 235 -7.40 8.96 38.09
CA TYR A 235 -6.22 8.56 37.33
C TYR A 235 -5.09 9.59 37.51
N THR A 236 -3.90 9.12 37.83
CA THR A 236 -2.74 9.96 38.15
C THR A 236 -1.88 10.27 36.92
N PHE A 237 -1.97 9.44 35.87
CA PHE A 237 -1.27 9.62 34.62
C PHE A 237 -2.14 10.34 33.58
N PRO A 238 -1.56 11.15 32.70
CA PRO A 238 -2.30 11.71 31.57
C PRO A 238 -2.85 10.61 30.68
N LYS A 239 -3.98 10.87 30.02
CA LYS A 239 -4.73 9.87 29.24
C LYS A 239 -3.86 8.96 28.36
N PRO A 240 -2.88 9.45 27.56
CA PRO A 240 -2.07 8.58 26.69
C PRO A 240 -1.19 7.57 27.45
N LEU A 241 -0.94 7.79 28.73
CA LEU A 241 -0.10 6.94 29.58
C LEU A 241 -0.89 6.01 30.49
N ILE A 242 -2.21 6.04 30.42
CA ILE A 242 -3.07 5.13 31.20
C ILE A 242 -2.81 3.70 30.75
N ASP A 243 -2.73 2.79 31.72
CA ASP A 243 -2.53 1.36 31.48
C ASP A 243 -3.73 0.73 30.76
N VAL A 244 -3.44 -0.01 29.70
CA VAL A 244 -4.37 -0.82 28.94
C VAL A 244 -3.76 -2.21 28.76
N ASN A 245 -4.14 -3.15 29.62
CA ASN A 245 -3.60 -4.51 29.60
C ASN A 245 -2.06 -4.59 29.68
N GLY A 246 -1.44 -3.79 30.55
CA GLY A 246 0.01 -3.78 30.79
C GLY A 246 0.81 -2.93 29.80
N LYS A 247 0.14 -2.14 28.94
CA LYS A 247 0.77 -1.20 28.00
C LYS A 247 0.18 0.20 28.19
N PRO A 248 0.96 1.27 28.00
CA PRO A 248 0.41 2.62 27.87
C PRO A 248 -0.61 2.69 26.71
N MET A 249 -1.70 3.43 26.88
CA MET A 249 -2.74 3.60 25.84
C MET A 249 -2.14 4.01 24.48
N ILE A 250 -1.17 4.92 24.48
CA ILE A 250 -0.51 5.35 23.23
C ILE A 250 0.26 4.22 22.53
N GLN A 251 0.82 3.27 23.27
CA GLN A 251 1.46 2.09 22.70
C GLN A 251 0.42 1.18 22.03
N VAL A 252 -0.71 0.96 22.68
CA VAL A 252 -1.83 0.18 22.12
C VAL A 252 -2.32 0.80 20.82
N VAL A 253 -2.49 2.13 20.79
CA VAL A 253 -2.89 2.87 19.58
C VAL A 253 -1.84 2.76 18.46
N ALA A 254 -0.57 2.99 18.76
CA ALA A 254 0.50 2.95 17.76
C ALA A 254 0.68 1.53 17.17
N GLU A 255 0.61 0.49 18.00
CA GLU A 255 0.68 -0.90 17.54
C GLU A 255 -0.54 -1.29 16.69
N MET A 256 -1.75 -0.86 17.06
CA MET A 256 -3.01 -1.12 16.38
C MET A 256 -3.01 -0.53 14.96
N LEU A 257 -2.37 0.62 14.75
CA LEU A 257 -2.31 1.25 13.43
C LEU A 257 -1.69 0.34 12.37
N GLY A 258 -0.72 -0.51 12.73
CA GLY A 258 -0.14 -1.49 11.81
C GLY A 258 0.72 -0.89 10.70
N PHE A 259 1.37 0.25 10.95
CA PHE A 259 2.26 0.93 10.01
C PHE A 259 3.72 0.89 10.47
N ASP A 260 4.61 0.85 9.47
CA ASP A 260 6.03 1.15 9.60
C ASP A 260 6.30 2.39 8.74
N ALA A 261 6.27 3.55 9.37
CA ALA A 261 6.25 4.88 8.73
C ALA A 261 6.84 5.93 9.68
N ASN A 262 6.81 7.22 9.30
CA ASN A 262 7.30 8.32 10.13
C ASN A 262 6.25 8.74 11.17
N PHE A 263 6.39 8.33 12.42
CA PHE A 263 5.49 8.74 13.49
C PHE A 263 5.84 10.14 14.01
N ILE A 264 4.82 10.96 14.21
CA ILE A 264 4.90 12.33 14.75
C ILE A 264 3.89 12.44 15.88
N TYR A 265 4.36 12.63 17.10
CA TYR A 265 3.50 12.80 18.27
C TYR A 265 3.45 14.29 18.66
N ILE A 266 2.25 14.79 18.89
CA ILE A 266 2.07 16.15 19.40
C ILE A 266 1.69 16.07 20.87
N VAL A 267 2.55 16.56 21.73
CA VAL A 267 2.48 16.35 23.18
C VAL A 267 2.46 17.66 23.94
N GLN A 268 1.83 17.69 25.12
CA GLN A 268 2.00 18.80 26.07
C GLN A 268 3.45 18.85 26.56
N LYS A 269 4.06 20.04 26.52
CA LYS A 269 5.42 20.27 27.00
C LYS A 269 5.59 19.77 28.44
N SER A 270 4.67 20.11 29.33
CA SER A 270 4.67 19.65 30.72
C SER A 270 4.63 18.13 30.89
N HIS A 271 3.91 17.41 30.00
CA HIS A 271 3.87 15.96 30.02
C HIS A 271 5.17 15.35 29.48
N ARG A 272 5.76 15.94 28.42
CA ARG A 272 7.02 15.50 27.83
C ARG A 272 8.13 15.46 28.87
N GLU A 273 8.31 16.57 29.61
CA GLU A 273 9.33 16.70 30.66
C GLU A 273 9.05 15.78 31.85
N LYS A 274 7.80 15.80 32.39
CA LYS A 274 7.44 15.09 33.61
C LYS A 274 7.51 13.57 33.46
N TYR A 275 7.14 13.03 32.29
CA TYR A 275 7.00 11.59 32.07
C TYR A 275 8.06 11.03 31.12
N ASN A 276 9.09 11.81 30.73
CA ASN A 276 10.14 11.40 29.82
C ASN A 276 9.59 10.75 28.53
N LEU A 277 8.66 11.45 27.87
CA LEU A 277 7.96 10.92 26.71
C LEU A 277 8.91 10.64 25.54
N ASP A 278 10.05 11.31 25.44
CA ASP A 278 11.06 11.03 24.41
C ASP A 278 11.51 9.57 24.43
N THR A 279 11.88 9.09 25.62
CA THR A 279 12.31 7.68 25.78
C THR A 279 11.17 6.71 25.49
N LEU A 280 9.98 6.96 26.06
CA LEU A 280 8.83 6.09 25.88
C LEU A 280 8.41 5.98 24.40
N LEU A 281 8.23 7.13 23.73
CA LEU A 281 7.74 7.16 22.35
C LEU A 281 8.76 6.56 21.39
N ASN A 282 10.08 6.77 21.61
CA ASN A 282 11.12 6.13 20.80
C ASN A 282 11.24 4.62 21.05
N LEU A 283 10.84 4.11 22.21
CA LEU A 283 10.72 2.65 22.43
C LEU A 283 9.52 2.06 21.67
N ILE A 284 8.41 2.79 21.58
CA ILE A 284 7.20 2.37 20.87
C ILE A 284 7.41 2.43 19.35
N THR A 285 7.89 3.58 18.87
CA THR A 285 8.14 3.87 17.44
C THR A 285 9.50 4.52 17.29
N PRO A 286 10.55 3.74 16.98
CA PRO A 286 11.90 4.25 16.85
C PRO A 286 12.02 5.39 15.81
N ASN A 287 12.82 6.40 16.14
CA ASN A 287 13.02 7.61 15.31
C ASN A 287 11.76 8.48 15.12
N CYS A 288 10.78 8.38 16.02
CA CYS A 288 9.60 9.26 15.96
C CYS A 288 9.99 10.73 16.20
N LYS A 289 9.17 11.63 15.66
CA LYS A 289 9.27 13.05 15.92
C LYS A 289 8.31 13.46 17.03
N ILE A 290 8.71 14.42 17.84
CA ILE A 290 7.90 14.92 18.95
C ILE A 290 7.77 16.43 18.79
N VAL A 291 6.53 16.89 18.61
CA VAL A 291 6.15 18.30 18.51
C VAL A 291 5.53 18.71 19.84
N GLU A 292 6.04 19.78 20.43
CA GLU A 292 5.51 20.31 21.69
C GLU A 292 4.39 21.31 21.47
N VAL A 293 3.42 21.28 22.37
CA VAL A 293 2.42 22.34 22.50
C VAL A 293 2.43 22.87 23.95
N ASP A 294 2.33 24.17 24.09
CA ASP A 294 2.18 24.82 25.39
C ASP A 294 0.75 25.33 25.54
N GLY A 295 -0.03 24.62 26.38
CA GLY A 295 -1.43 24.90 26.60
C GLY A 295 -2.39 24.20 25.60
N LEU A 296 -3.62 24.72 25.50
CA LEU A 296 -4.66 24.18 24.65
C LEU A 296 -4.74 24.98 23.34
N THR A 297 -4.93 24.24 22.24
CA THR A 297 -5.20 24.82 20.92
C THR A 297 -6.71 25.01 20.71
N GLU A 298 -7.10 25.66 19.61
CA GLU A 298 -8.51 25.86 19.24
C GLU A 298 -9.16 24.61 18.64
N GLY A 299 -8.61 23.44 18.91
CA GLY A 299 -9.15 22.14 18.49
C GLY A 299 -8.10 21.21 17.84
N ALA A 300 -8.51 19.98 17.56
CA ALA A 300 -7.60 18.93 17.10
C ALA A 300 -6.95 19.27 15.73
N ALA A 301 -7.66 19.93 14.83
CA ALA A 301 -7.09 20.35 13.54
C ALA A 301 -5.97 21.39 13.72
N CYS A 302 -6.17 22.37 14.62
CA CYS A 302 -5.13 23.34 14.98
C CYS A 302 -3.93 22.67 15.66
N THR A 303 -4.19 21.65 16.48
CA THR A 303 -3.10 20.85 17.09
C THR A 303 -2.25 20.17 16.01
N VAL A 304 -2.88 19.53 15.02
CA VAL A 304 -2.16 18.85 13.92
C VAL A 304 -1.33 19.85 13.09
N LEU A 305 -1.80 21.08 12.88
CA LEU A 305 -1.03 22.12 12.17
C LEU A 305 0.28 22.49 12.87
N LEU A 306 0.47 22.23 14.16
CA LEU A 306 1.77 22.41 14.82
C LEU A 306 2.87 21.54 14.23
N ALA A 307 2.48 20.42 13.60
CA ALA A 307 3.40 19.55 12.87
C ALA A 307 3.56 19.95 11.39
N GLN A 308 3.09 21.12 10.95
CA GLN A 308 3.07 21.54 9.55
C GLN A 308 4.43 21.39 8.85
N GLU A 309 5.54 21.73 9.50
CA GLU A 309 6.88 21.63 8.92
C GLU A 309 7.25 20.20 8.46
N HIS A 310 6.58 19.17 9.02
CA HIS A 310 6.82 17.77 8.72
C HIS A 310 5.82 17.21 7.72
N ILE A 311 4.60 17.76 7.63
CA ILE A 311 3.50 17.20 6.87
C ILE A 311 3.07 18.03 5.65
N ASP A 312 3.53 19.30 5.52
CA ASP A 312 3.22 20.16 4.37
C ASP A 312 4.07 19.79 3.16
N ASN A 313 3.80 18.60 2.61
CA ASN A 313 4.53 18.01 1.48
C ASN A 313 3.63 17.03 0.72
N ASP A 314 4.15 16.43 -0.36
CA ASP A 314 3.44 15.47 -1.21
C ASP A 314 3.44 14.03 -0.67
N ALA A 315 3.95 13.79 0.53
CA ALA A 315 3.92 12.46 1.15
C ALA A 315 2.54 12.15 1.73
N PRO A 316 2.14 10.85 1.75
CA PRO A 316 0.90 10.43 2.39
C PRO A 316 0.89 10.77 3.89
N LEU A 317 -0.29 11.12 4.39
CA LEU A 317 -0.53 11.46 5.79
C LEU A 317 -1.66 10.61 6.37
N ILE A 318 -1.40 10.00 7.52
CA ILE A 318 -2.42 9.41 8.39
C ILE A 318 -2.54 10.28 9.65
N LEU A 319 -3.76 10.65 9.98
CA LEU A 319 -4.08 11.24 11.28
C LEU A 319 -4.83 10.20 12.10
N SER A 320 -4.41 9.99 13.34
CA SER A 320 -5.08 9.05 14.26
C SER A 320 -5.37 9.71 15.60
N ASN A 321 -6.57 9.46 16.12
CA ASN A 321 -6.85 9.75 17.50
C ASN A 321 -5.95 8.91 18.41
N SER A 322 -5.71 9.38 19.63
CA SER A 322 -4.84 8.74 20.63
C SER A 322 -5.59 7.88 21.65
N ASP A 323 -6.89 7.64 21.48
CA ASP A 323 -7.79 7.11 22.49
C ASP A 323 -8.84 6.13 21.96
N GLN A 324 -8.42 5.28 21.02
CA GLN A 324 -9.26 4.25 20.44
C GLN A 324 -8.45 3.01 20.11
N TYR A 325 -9.14 1.88 20.01
CA TYR A 325 -8.63 0.65 19.45
C TYR A 325 -9.59 0.15 18.37
N ILE A 326 -9.07 -0.25 17.22
CA ILE A 326 -9.85 -0.91 16.17
C ILE A 326 -9.18 -2.21 15.74
N ASP A 327 -9.99 -3.24 15.56
CA ASP A 327 -9.55 -4.50 14.99
C ASP A 327 -9.78 -4.42 13.47
N TRP A 328 -8.72 -4.04 12.74
CA TRP A 328 -8.79 -3.74 11.32
C TRP A 328 -7.56 -4.21 10.56
N ASN A 329 -7.65 -4.22 9.25
CA ASN A 329 -6.53 -4.51 8.36
C ASN A 329 -6.03 -3.23 7.69
N SER A 330 -4.98 -2.62 8.26
CA SER A 330 -4.35 -1.41 7.72
C SER A 330 -3.72 -1.64 6.33
N THR A 331 -3.26 -2.87 6.05
CA THR A 331 -2.71 -3.24 4.75
C THR A 331 -3.81 -3.26 3.68
N GLU A 332 -4.99 -3.78 4.00
CA GLU A 332 -6.16 -3.73 3.12
C GLU A 332 -6.60 -2.31 2.83
N PHE A 333 -6.69 -1.48 3.88
CA PHE A 333 -7.01 -0.06 3.72
C PHE A 333 -6.05 0.63 2.74
N MET A 334 -4.74 0.53 2.96
CA MET A 334 -3.74 1.16 2.10
C MET A 334 -3.72 0.58 0.69
N TYR A 335 -3.99 -0.72 0.56
CA TYR A 335 -4.14 -1.36 -0.74
C TYR A 335 -5.25 -0.71 -1.56
N GLN A 336 -6.44 -0.51 -0.95
CA GLN A 336 -7.56 0.14 -1.62
C GLN A 336 -7.28 1.62 -1.95
N MET A 337 -6.60 2.36 -1.04
CA MET A 337 -6.20 3.74 -1.30
C MET A 337 -5.32 3.86 -2.55
N ASN A 338 -4.31 2.97 -2.66
CA ASN A 338 -3.36 3.02 -3.77
C ASN A 338 -3.93 2.46 -5.08
N GLU A 339 -4.72 1.39 -5.03
CA GLU A 339 -5.29 0.75 -6.22
C GLU A 339 -6.28 1.68 -6.95
N LYS A 340 -7.13 2.36 -6.19
CA LYS A 340 -8.15 3.28 -6.72
C LYS A 340 -7.67 4.73 -6.85
N ASP A 341 -6.46 5.02 -6.38
CA ASP A 341 -5.85 6.35 -6.41
C ASP A 341 -6.73 7.43 -5.77
N PHE A 342 -7.26 7.14 -4.55
CA PHE A 342 -8.08 8.09 -3.79
C PHE A 342 -7.24 9.22 -3.19
N ASP A 343 -7.84 10.42 -3.11
CA ASP A 343 -7.19 11.61 -2.55
C ASP A 343 -7.26 11.64 -1.02
N GLY A 344 -8.28 11.00 -0.46
CA GLY A 344 -8.49 10.85 0.98
C GLY A 344 -9.22 9.57 1.34
N GLY A 345 -9.20 9.22 2.62
CA GLY A 345 -9.92 8.05 3.14
C GLY A 345 -10.24 8.20 4.62
N ILE A 346 -11.40 7.74 5.02
CA ILE A 346 -11.85 7.74 6.41
C ILE A 346 -12.27 6.32 6.79
N VAL A 347 -11.78 5.84 7.94
CA VAL A 347 -12.26 4.58 8.50
C VAL A 347 -13.55 4.84 9.24
N CYS A 348 -14.62 4.13 8.85
CA CYS A 348 -15.96 4.29 9.41
C CYS A 348 -16.52 2.96 9.93
N PHE A 349 -17.50 3.06 10.81
CA PHE A 349 -18.22 1.92 11.38
C PHE A 349 -19.71 2.29 11.61
N PRO A 350 -20.63 1.31 11.65
CA PRO A 350 -22.03 1.58 11.91
C PRO A 350 -22.27 2.07 13.35
N ALA A 351 -22.72 3.33 13.51
CA ALA A 351 -23.15 3.91 14.78
C ALA A 351 -23.98 5.18 14.54
N THR A 352 -24.83 5.55 15.52
CA THR A 352 -25.73 6.71 15.43
C THR A 352 -25.61 7.65 16.61
N HIS A 353 -24.77 7.32 17.62
CA HIS A 353 -24.65 8.14 18.83
C HIS A 353 -23.88 9.44 18.51
N PRO A 354 -24.40 10.64 18.86
CA PRO A 354 -23.83 11.94 18.50
C PRO A 354 -22.46 12.26 19.16
N LYS A 355 -21.89 11.34 19.90
CA LYS A 355 -20.50 11.49 20.39
C LYS A 355 -19.44 11.39 19.28
N TRP A 356 -19.81 10.83 18.12
CA TRP A 356 -18.94 10.57 16.99
C TRP A 356 -19.00 11.66 15.91
N SER A 357 -18.04 11.67 15.02
CA SER A 357 -18.15 12.31 13.72
C SER A 357 -18.79 11.34 12.73
N PHE A 358 -19.39 11.83 11.66
CA PHE A 358 -20.15 11.03 10.70
C PHE A 358 -19.73 11.34 9.27
N ALA A 359 -19.83 10.35 8.40
CA ALA A 359 -19.59 10.47 6.98
C ALA A 359 -20.81 9.98 6.20
N LYS A 360 -21.29 10.78 5.23
CA LYS A 360 -22.35 10.41 4.30
C LYS A 360 -21.74 10.06 2.96
N THR A 361 -22.17 8.96 2.35
CA THR A 361 -21.67 8.52 1.04
C THR A 361 -22.67 8.84 -0.09
N ASP A 362 -22.12 8.99 -1.30
CA ASP A 362 -22.89 9.06 -2.54
C ASP A 362 -23.23 7.65 -3.08
N GLU A 363 -23.84 7.59 -4.25
CA GLU A 363 -24.20 6.35 -4.94
C GLU A 363 -22.99 5.50 -5.39
N ASN A 364 -21.80 6.11 -5.47
CA ASN A 364 -20.56 5.44 -5.82
C ASN A 364 -19.77 4.94 -4.59
N GLY A 365 -20.32 5.16 -3.38
CA GLY A 365 -19.66 4.81 -2.12
C GLY A 365 -18.55 5.77 -1.69
N LEU A 366 -18.42 6.94 -2.35
CA LEU A 366 -17.51 8.00 -1.94
C LEU A 366 -18.17 8.91 -0.92
N ILE A 367 -17.37 9.46 0.01
CA ILE A 367 -17.86 10.40 1.01
C ILE A 367 -18.21 11.71 0.31
N SER A 368 -19.48 12.12 0.44
CA SER A 368 -20.04 13.35 -0.10
C SER A 368 -20.16 14.48 0.92
N GLU A 369 -20.19 14.14 2.21
CA GLU A 369 -20.31 15.09 3.32
C GLU A 369 -19.81 14.46 4.61
N VAL A 370 -19.19 15.24 5.48
CA VAL A 370 -18.85 14.83 6.85
C VAL A 370 -19.39 15.83 7.87
N ALA A 371 -19.74 15.37 9.07
CA ALA A 371 -20.21 16.21 10.15
C ALA A 371 -19.64 15.76 11.51
N GLU A 372 -19.24 16.72 12.32
CA GLU A 372 -18.78 16.49 13.69
C GLU A 372 -19.96 16.52 14.66
N LYS A 373 -20.13 15.46 15.46
CA LYS A 373 -21.15 15.35 16.51
C LYS A 373 -22.60 15.55 16.02
N ASN A 374 -22.84 15.35 14.73
CA ASN A 374 -24.14 15.45 14.10
C ASN A 374 -24.39 14.22 13.22
N PRO A 375 -25.31 13.31 13.60
CA PRO A 375 -25.60 12.08 12.86
C PRO A 375 -26.29 12.37 11.51
N ILE A 376 -25.52 12.65 10.47
CA ILE A 376 -26.01 12.83 9.09
C ILE A 376 -26.20 11.51 8.35
N SER A 377 -25.72 10.41 8.94
CA SER A 377 -25.79 9.04 8.43
C SER A 377 -25.67 8.04 9.59
N ASP A 378 -25.63 6.75 9.29
CA ASP A 378 -25.29 5.67 10.22
C ASP A 378 -23.78 5.29 10.17
N GLN A 379 -22.96 6.07 9.44
CA GLN A 379 -21.52 5.83 9.28
C GLN A 379 -20.73 6.79 10.17
N ALA A 380 -20.38 6.32 11.37
CA ALA A 380 -19.53 7.06 12.30
C ALA A 380 -18.05 6.87 11.96
N THR A 381 -17.22 7.91 12.17
CA THR A 381 -15.77 7.79 11.91
C THR A 381 -15.03 7.15 13.09
N ALA A 382 -14.10 6.24 12.79
CA ALA A 382 -13.29 5.54 13.78
C ALA A 382 -12.01 6.32 14.17
N GLY A 383 -11.91 7.60 13.82
CA GLY A 383 -10.77 8.46 14.18
C GLY A 383 -9.46 8.15 13.47
N ILE A 384 -9.51 7.53 12.30
CA ILE A 384 -8.38 7.34 11.39
C ILE A 384 -8.72 7.99 10.06
N TYR A 385 -7.83 8.90 9.63
CA TYR A 385 -8.02 9.79 8.50
C TYR A 385 -6.78 9.76 7.59
N TYR A 386 -6.95 9.40 6.34
CA TYR A 386 -5.89 9.33 5.33
C TYR A 386 -5.99 10.50 4.35
N TRP A 387 -4.87 11.10 4.04
CA TRP A 387 -4.67 12.09 2.99
C TRP A 387 -3.56 11.60 2.07
N LYS A 388 -3.82 11.59 0.77
CA LYS A 388 -2.81 11.20 -0.24
C LYS A 388 -1.59 12.13 -0.19
N LYS A 389 -1.81 13.40 0.17
CA LYS A 389 -0.78 14.42 0.38
C LYS A 389 -1.03 15.16 1.69
N GLY A 390 -0.02 15.24 2.53
CA GLY A 390 -0.10 16.04 3.75
C GLY A 390 -0.33 17.52 3.48
N SER A 391 0.20 18.07 2.39
CA SER A 391 -0.03 19.44 1.95
C SER A 391 -1.50 19.77 1.68
N ASP A 392 -2.30 18.79 1.21
CA ASP A 392 -3.74 18.99 1.02
C ASP A 392 -4.46 19.15 2.37
N PHE A 393 -4.14 18.31 3.37
CA PHE A 393 -4.66 18.49 4.72
C PHE A 393 -4.33 19.89 5.28
N VAL A 394 -3.09 20.33 5.15
CA VAL A 394 -2.66 21.65 5.64
C VAL A 394 -3.44 22.77 4.93
N ARG A 395 -3.58 22.70 3.62
CA ARG A 395 -4.31 23.66 2.79
C ARG A 395 -5.77 23.75 3.20
N TYR A 396 -6.46 22.61 3.25
CA TYR A 396 -7.89 22.58 3.57
C TYR A 396 -8.18 22.93 5.04
N THR A 397 -7.28 22.58 5.96
CA THR A 397 -7.41 23.02 7.36
C THR A 397 -7.33 24.53 7.48
N LYS A 398 -6.39 25.19 6.77
CA LYS A 398 -6.31 26.64 6.74
C LYS A 398 -7.56 27.29 6.14
N GLN A 399 -8.10 26.74 5.06
CA GLN A 399 -9.37 27.23 4.46
C GLN A 399 -10.54 27.10 5.45
N MET A 400 -10.67 25.98 6.15
CA MET A 400 -11.69 25.78 7.19
C MET A 400 -11.56 26.82 8.33
N ILE A 401 -10.32 27.11 8.75
CA ILE A 401 -10.03 28.10 9.79
C ILE A 401 -10.37 29.51 9.29
N GLU A 402 -9.98 29.89 8.07
CA GLU A 402 -10.30 31.20 7.46
C GLU A 402 -11.80 31.43 7.33
N LYS A 403 -12.58 30.37 7.07
CA LYS A 403 -14.05 30.40 7.01
C LYS A 403 -14.70 30.34 8.40
N ASP A 404 -13.92 30.20 9.47
CA ASP A 404 -14.36 30.01 10.86
C ASP A 404 -15.38 28.88 11.07
N ILE A 405 -15.20 27.77 10.36
CA ILE A 405 -16.10 26.61 10.45
C ILE A 405 -15.76 25.80 11.71
N ARG A 406 -16.52 26.02 12.77
CA ARG A 406 -16.33 25.42 14.10
C ARG A 406 -17.49 24.54 14.53
N VAL A 407 -17.20 23.56 15.35
CA VAL A 407 -18.20 22.81 16.11
C VAL A 407 -17.86 22.93 17.59
N ASN A 408 -18.82 23.38 18.42
CA ASN A 408 -18.58 23.63 19.85
C ASN A 408 -17.34 24.53 20.13
N ASN A 409 -17.14 25.56 19.31
CA ASN A 409 -15.99 26.48 19.35
C ASN A 409 -14.62 25.86 19.06
N GLU A 410 -14.56 24.65 18.51
CA GLU A 410 -13.31 23.95 18.17
C GLU A 410 -13.25 23.62 16.69
N PHE A 411 -12.03 23.57 16.14
CA PHE A 411 -11.72 23.07 14.80
C PHE A 411 -11.35 21.58 14.87
N TYR A 412 -12.26 20.73 14.39
CA TYR A 412 -12.05 19.26 14.35
C TYR A 412 -11.42 18.80 13.04
N VAL A 413 -10.77 17.64 13.09
CA VAL A 413 -10.11 17.03 11.90
C VAL A 413 -11.11 16.56 10.86
N CYS A 414 -12.20 15.91 11.27
CA CYS A 414 -13.18 15.34 10.34
C CYS A 414 -13.79 16.39 9.39
N PRO A 415 -14.27 17.56 9.83
CA PRO A 415 -14.85 18.59 8.96
C PRO A 415 -13.92 19.13 7.87
N VAL A 416 -12.59 18.99 8.00
CA VAL A 416 -11.63 19.42 6.97
C VAL A 416 -11.90 18.76 5.62
N TYR A 417 -12.42 17.52 5.62
CA TYR A 417 -12.76 16.83 4.38
C TYR A 417 -13.87 17.51 3.56
N ASN A 418 -14.75 18.31 4.16
CA ASN A 418 -15.76 19.05 3.40
C ASN A 418 -15.12 20.04 2.44
N GLU A 419 -14.00 20.67 2.82
CA GLU A 419 -13.24 21.56 1.94
C GLU A 419 -12.66 20.79 0.74
N ALA A 420 -12.10 19.61 1.00
CA ALA A 420 -11.54 18.74 -0.03
C ALA A 420 -12.64 18.21 -0.99
N ILE A 421 -13.79 17.80 -0.46
CA ILE A 421 -14.92 17.30 -1.24
C ILE A 421 -15.48 18.42 -2.14
N GLN A 422 -15.59 19.66 -1.65
CA GLN A 422 -16.01 20.82 -2.44
C GLN A 422 -15.07 21.12 -3.60
N ASP A 423 -13.76 20.83 -3.44
CA ASP A 423 -12.74 20.94 -4.49
C ASP A 423 -12.71 19.70 -5.43
N GLY A 424 -13.65 18.77 -5.29
CA GLY A 424 -13.76 17.58 -6.14
C GLY A 424 -12.81 16.44 -5.80
N GLN A 425 -12.19 16.45 -4.62
CA GLN A 425 -11.34 15.36 -4.16
C GLN A 425 -12.17 14.10 -3.87
N ARG A 426 -11.62 12.93 -4.21
CA ARG A 426 -12.28 11.64 -4.04
C ARG A 426 -11.90 11.06 -2.68
N VAL A 427 -12.84 11.08 -1.74
CA VAL A 427 -12.65 10.57 -0.37
C VAL A 427 -13.37 9.24 -0.20
N PHE A 428 -12.61 8.20 0.16
CA PHE A 428 -13.14 6.84 0.31
C PHE A 428 -13.65 6.57 1.72
N ASN A 429 -14.77 5.83 1.81
CA ASN A 429 -15.32 5.32 3.06
C ASN A 429 -14.85 3.87 3.26
N PHE A 430 -13.84 3.64 4.11
CA PHE A 430 -13.41 2.29 4.49
C PHE A 430 -14.23 1.83 5.70
N GLN A 431 -15.03 0.78 5.52
CA GLN A 431 -15.93 0.28 6.55
C GLN A 431 -15.32 -0.85 7.36
N ILE A 432 -15.49 -0.78 8.68
CA ILE A 432 -15.29 -1.87 9.63
C ILE A 432 -16.60 -2.21 10.32
N GLU A 433 -16.72 -3.40 10.88
CA GLU A 433 -17.89 -3.80 11.65
C GLU A 433 -17.94 -3.05 13.01
N ALA A 434 -19.14 -2.87 13.55
CA ALA A 434 -19.34 -2.09 14.80
C ALA A 434 -18.63 -2.70 16.01
N ASP A 435 -18.54 -4.03 16.09
CA ASP A 435 -17.85 -4.77 17.16
C ASP A 435 -16.30 -4.73 17.04
N LYS A 436 -15.78 -4.14 15.98
CA LYS A 436 -14.36 -3.92 15.76
C LYS A 436 -13.85 -2.57 16.25
N MET A 437 -14.75 -1.66 16.64
CA MET A 437 -14.43 -0.33 17.14
C MET A 437 -14.58 -0.23 18.66
N TRP A 438 -13.51 0.11 19.34
CA TRP A 438 -13.45 0.25 20.80
C TRP A 438 -12.96 1.64 21.18
N GLY A 439 -13.78 2.42 21.86
CA GLY A 439 -13.36 3.68 22.45
C GLY A 439 -12.49 3.43 23.69
N LEU A 440 -11.49 4.28 23.87
CA LEU A 440 -10.64 4.32 25.08
C LEU A 440 -10.65 5.74 25.68
N GLY A 441 -11.50 6.62 25.17
CA GLY A 441 -11.48 8.05 25.45
C GLY A 441 -12.14 8.48 26.74
N THR A 442 -12.89 7.61 27.40
CA THR A 442 -13.50 7.83 28.71
C THR A 442 -13.21 6.66 29.65
N PRO A 443 -13.30 6.85 30.99
CA PRO A 443 -13.15 5.74 31.95
C PRO A 443 -14.13 4.59 31.69
N GLU A 444 -15.37 4.91 31.30
CA GLU A 444 -16.42 3.95 30.98
C GLU A 444 -16.08 3.14 29.70
N ASP A 445 -15.65 3.82 28.66
CA ASP A 445 -15.23 3.17 27.41
C ASP A 445 -14.03 2.24 27.65
N LEU A 446 -13.04 2.69 28.44
CA LEU A 446 -11.86 1.89 28.79
C LEU A 446 -12.25 0.65 29.61
N THR A 447 -13.12 0.80 30.61
CA THR A 447 -13.61 -0.33 31.40
C THR A 447 -14.33 -1.34 30.53
N HIS A 448 -15.20 -0.86 29.63
CA HIS A 448 -15.88 -1.72 28.66
C HIS A 448 -14.91 -2.51 27.77
N TYR A 449 -13.85 -1.86 27.28
CA TYR A 449 -12.81 -2.53 26.49
C TYR A 449 -12.09 -3.61 27.30
N LEU A 450 -11.65 -3.29 28.53
CA LEU A 450 -10.89 -4.21 29.38
C LEU A 450 -11.71 -5.45 29.79
N GLU A 451 -13.02 -5.34 29.90
CA GLU A 451 -13.93 -6.42 30.28
C GLU A 451 -14.34 -7.32 29.11
N HIS A 452 -14.43 -6.78 27.88
CA HIS A 452 -15.08 -7.46 26.76
C HIS A 452 -14.15 -7.75 25.58
N TYR A 453 -13.05 -7.01 25.41
CA TYR A 453 -12.07 -7.31 24.36
C TYR A 453 -11.19 -8.50 24.79
N LYS A 454 -11.24 -9.59 24.00
CA LYS A 454 -10.51 -10.85 24.27
C LYS A 454 -9.50 -11.15 23.20
#